data_f4c6e4259d2ae35eb8a95f2f6286f930
#
_entry.id   f4c6e4259d2ae35eb8a95f2f6286f930
#
_cell.length_a   1.000
_cell.length_b   1.000
_cell.length_c   1.000
_cell.angle_alpha   90.00
_cell.angle_beta   90.00
_cell.angle_gamma   90.00
#
_symmetry.space_group_name_H-M   'P 1'
#
loop_
_entity.id
_entity.type
_entity.pdbx_description
1 polymer ?
#
loop_
_entity_poly.entity_id
_entity_poly.type
_entity_poly.pdbx_seq_one_letter_code
_entity_poly.pdbx_strand_id
1 'polypeptide(L)'
;MKVLWLVSITIPAAADACGLQAKEIGGGWLSGALGGMTAAPDAPAITVASVDARAETLTVCSKNGVSFALVPTGSVENFSALLKKIAPDLVHIWGTEYAAARTIQQAAQAAGIPVLVGIQGVMVDCALHLNDGVPARLLHSCAAQHLIDRHVPGGLLDVNQARFDTLAQSEAAVLANARHVTGRTSFDRSAVQKLAPQASYYLCNETLRPEFYTPPVWHPRTFGEAPVLLLSQGNYPLKNLHTVLKALPAVLAQYPGAVLRVAGWPPLDKGPLLRPV
;
A
#
# COMPACT_ATOMS: atom_id res chain seq x y z
N MET A 1 -6.93 -6.65 25.77
CA MET A 1 -7.65 -6.42 24.49
C MET A 1 -6.98 -7.23 23.40
N LYS A 2 -7.76 -7.93 22.56
CA LYS A 2 -7.29 -8.67 21.39
C LYS A 2 -7.60 -7.88 20.13
N VAL A 3 -6.61 -7.63 19.30
CA VAL A 3 -6.78 -6.88 18.05
C VAL A 3 -6.40 -7.76 16.87
N LEU A 4 -7.29 -7.89 15.92
CA LEU A 4 -7.03 -8.54 14.65
C LEU A 4 -6.69 -7.47 13.60
N TRP A 5 -5.48 -7.51 13.07
CA TRP A 5 -5.08 -6.71 11.91
C TRP A 5 -5.34 -7.50 10.63
N LEU A 6 -6.08 -6.93 9.69
CA LEU A 6 -6.06 -7.39 8.31
C LEU A 6 -5.09 -6.52 7.53
N VAL A 7 -4.09 -7.15 6.92
CA VAL A 7 -3.09 -6.49 6.11
C VAL A 7 -3.13 -7.00 4.66
N SER A 8 -2.79 -6.14 3.71
CA SER A 8 -2.85 -6.45 2.27
C SER A 8 -1.73 -7.37 1.77
N ILE A 9 -0.69 -7.56 2.57
CA ILE A 9 0.49 -8.36 2.23
C ILE A 9 0.89 -9.24 3.39
N THR A 10 1.39 -10.43 3.10
CA THR A 10 2.02 -11.28 4.11
C THR A 10 3.39 -10.70 4.46
N ILE A 11 3.50 -10.12 5.67
CA ILE A 11 4.76 -9.54 6.14
C ILE A 11 5.81 -10.64 6.39
N PRO A 12 7.12 -10.32 6.32
CA PRO A 12 8.18 -11.31 6.50
C PRO A 12 8.06 -12.14 7.78
N ALA A 13 7.70 -11.51 8.90
CA ALA A 13 7.50 -12.20 10.17
C ALA A 13 6.36 -13.24 10.12
N ALA A 14 5.28 -12.95 9.39
CA ALA A 14 4.18 -13.89 9.20
C ALA A 14 4.58 -15.07 8.32
N ALA A 15 5.28 -14.79 7.21
CA ALA A 15 5.78 -15.83 6.32
C ALA A 15 6.72 -16.79 7.08
N ASP A 16 7.69 -16.25 7.81
CA ASP A 16 8.65 -17.01 8.59
C ASP A 16 7.95 -17.81 9.71
N ALA A 17 7.03 -17.21 10.48
CA ALA A 17 6.28 -17.92 11.52
C ALA A 17 5.46 -19.10 10.97
N CYS A 18 4.96 -19.00 9.76
CA CYS A 18 4.10 -20.00 9.13
C CYS A 18 4.87 -20.91 8.13
N GLY A 19 6.20 -20.88 8.11
CA GLY A 19 7.03 -21.75 7.27
C GLY A 19 6.97 -21.44 5.78
N LEU A 20 6.58 -20.21 5.40
CA LEU A 20 6.59 -19.76 4.02
C LEU A 20 7.87 -18.99 3.70
N GLN A 21 8.31 -19.05 2.45
CA GLN A 21 9.37 -18.18 1.98
C GLN A 21 8.93 -16.71 2.03
N ALA A 22 9.64 -15.87 2.77
CA ALA A 22 9.39 -14.44 2.81
C ALA A 22 9.77 -13.81 1.47
N LYS A 23 8.95 -12.85 1.01
CA LYS A 23 9.36 -11.95 -0.07
C LYS A 23 10.35 -10.94 0.51
N GLU A 24 11.48 -10.74 -0.15
CA GLU A 24 12.59 -9.89 0.33
C GLU A 24 12.16 -8.44 0.60
N ILE A 25 11.16 -7.93 -0.10
CA ILE A 25 10.71 -6.53 -0.01
C ILE A 25 9.19 -6.51 0.15
N GLY A 26 8.71 -6.04 1.29
CA GLY A 26 7.27 -5.80 1.50
C GLY A 26 6.92 -5.45 2.95
N GLY A 27 6.05 -4.46 3.12
CA GLY A 27 5.42 -4.16 4.42
C GLY A 27 6.34 -3.63 5.51
N GLY A 28 7.41 -2.95 5.16
CA GLY A 28 8.33 -2.40 6.18
C GLY A 28 7.65 -1.45 7.17
N TRP A 29 6.66 -0.69 6.71
CA TRP A 29 5.81 0.16 7.54
C TRP A 29 4.89 -0.65 8.47
N LEU A 30 4.33 -1.78 8.00
CA LEU A 30 3.55 -2.71 8.85
C LEU A 30 4.43 -3.37 9.92
N SER A 31 5.64 -3.79 9.52
CA SER A 31 6.61 -4.36 10.47
C SER A 31 7.05 -3.34 11.52
N GLY A 32 7.25 -2.07 11.12
CA GLY A 32 7.54 -0.98 12.03
C GLY A 32 6.38 -0.71 13.00
N ALA A 33 5.16 -0.63 12.48
CA ALA A 33 3.97 -0.44 13.30
C ALA A 33 3.76 -1.60 14.29
N LEU A 34 3.94 -2.84 13.84
CA LEU A 34 3.84 -4.02 14.72
C LEU A 34 4.89 -3.98 15.82
N GLY A 35 6.16 -3.70 15.48
CA GLY A 35 7.23 -3.59 16.45
C GLY A 35 6.99 -2.48 17.48
N GLY A 36 6.56 -1.30 17.02
CA GLY A 36 6.23 -0.19 17.92
C GLY A 36 5.05 -0.51 18.85
N MET A 37 4.02 -1.15 18.30
CA MET A 37 2.82 -1.50 19.06
C MET A 37 3.10 -2.58 20.12
N THR A 38 3.87 -3.61 19.75
CA THR A 38 4.21 -4.73 20.66
C THR A 38 5.23 -4.34 21.73
N ALA A 39 6.00 -3.29 21.52
CA ALA A 39 6.94 -2.76 22.51
C ALA A 39 6.27 -1.86 23.56
N ALA A 40 5.01 -1.46 23.38
CA ALA A 40 4.30 -0.62 24.33
C ALA A 40 3.96 -1.40 25.62
N PRO A 41 4.04 -0.76 26.82
CA PRO A 41 3.77 -1.43 28.09
C PRO A 41 2.37 -2.06 28.16
N ASP A 42 1.37 -1.40 27.55
CA ASP A 42 -0.03 -1.83 27.51
C ASP A 42 -0.41 -2.41 26.15
N ALA A 43 0.54 -3.07 25.49
CA ALA A 43 0.33 -3.62 24.16
C ALA A 43 -0.88 -4.57 24.13
N PRO A 44 -1.80 -4.44 23.17
CA PRO A 44 -2.84 -5.41 22.95
C PRO A 44 -2.25 -6.73 22.42
N ALA A 45 -2.95 -7.83 22.64
CA ALA A 45 -2.63 -9.08 21.95
C ALA A 45 -3.00 -8.94 20.48
N ILE A 46 -1.98 -8.90 19.60
CA ILE A 46 -2.16 -8.68 18.16
C ILE A 46 -2.12 -10.00 17.40
N THR A 47 -3.10 -10.20 16.53
CA THR A 47 -3.05 -11.20 15.46
C THR A 47 -3.00 -10.48 14.13
N VAL A 48 -1.96 -10.71 13.33
CA VAL A 48 -1.82 -10.14 11.98
C VAL A 48 -2.30 -11.17 10.97
N ALA A 49 -3.38 -10.85 10.25
CA ALA A 49 -3.96 -11.71 9.22
C ALA A 49 -3.68 -11.15 7.82
N SER A 50 -3.36 -12.02 6.89
CA SER A 50 -3.25 -11.70 5.46
C SER A 50 -3.92 -12.77 4.61
N VAL A 51 -4.48 -12.37 3.46
CA VAL A 51 -4.91 -13.32 2.44
C VAL A 51 -3.67 -13.78 1.68
N ASP A 52 -3.41 -15.08 1.69
CA ASP A 52 -2.26 -15.67 1.02
C ASP A 52 -2.66 -17.00 0.35
N ALA A 53 -2.67 -16.99 -0.97
CA ALA A 53 -3.08 -18.16 -1.77
C ALA A 53 -2.13 -19.37 -1.65
N ARG A 54 -0.97 -19.21 -0.98
CA ARG A 54 -0.07 -20.33 -0.67
C ARG A 54 -0.55 -21.14 0.54
N ALA A 55 -1.46 -20.59 1.33
CA ALA A 55 -2.11 -21.31 2.41
C ALA A 55 -3.27 -22.14 1.85
N GLU A 56 -3.28 -23.44 2.07
CA GLU A 56 -4.38 -24.31 1.66
C GLU A 56 -5.60 -24.18 2.57
N THR A 57 -5.37 -23.91 3.85
CA THR A 57 -6.39 -23.73 4.88
C THR A 57 -6.07 -22.54 5.77
N LEU A 58 -7.04 -22.10 6.58
CA LEU A 58 -6.82 -21.10 7.62
C LEU A 58 -5.76 -21.59 8.61
N THR A 59 -4.56 -21.04 8.49
CA THR A 59 -3.41 -21.41 9.31
C THR A 59 -3.12 -20.29 10.31
N VAL A 60 -2.96 -20.62 11.58
CA VAL A 60 -2.56 -19.66 12.64
C VAL A 60 -1.26 -20.13 13.24
N CYS A 61 -0.25 -19.26 13.21
CA CYS A 61 1.09 -19.48 13.71
C CYS A 61 1.42 -18.40 14.76
N SER A 62 2.43 -18.62 15.59
CA SER A 62 2.88 -17.62 16.55
C SER A 62 4.40 -17.57 16.57
N LYS A 63 4.97 -16.36 16.66
CA LYS A 63 6.38 -16.11 16.82
C LYS A 63 6.62 -14.86 17.66
N ASN A 64 7.52 -14.93 18.63
CA ASN A 64 7.89 -13.80 19.49
C ASN A 64 6.70 -13.11 20.16
N GLY A 65 5.70 -13.88 20.63
CA GLY A 65 4.53 -13.34 21.29
C GLY A 65 3.45 -12.74 20.38
N VAL A 66 3.68 -12.72 19.06
CA VAL A 66 2.72 -12.26 18.05
C VAL A 66 2.09 -13.45 17.35
N SER A 67 0.79 -13.39 17.14
CA SER A 67 0.06 -14.37 16.32
C SER A 67 -0.08 -13.89 14.87
N PHE A 68 0.02 -14.83 13.93
CA PHE A 68 -0.13 -14.59 12.50
C PHE A 68 -1.17 -15.55 11.94
N ALA A 69 -2.03 -15.05 11.06
CA ALA A 69 -3.04 -15.86 10.40
C ALA A 69 -2.91 -15.75 8.88
N LEU A 70 -2.77 -16.87 8.21
CA LEU A 70 -2.82 -16.95 6.76
C LEU A 70 -4.20 -17.45 6.34
N VAL A 71 -4.88 -16.65 5.54
CA VAL A 71 -6.24 -16.92 5.06
C VAL A 71 -6.14 -17.28 3.57
N PRO A 72 -6.59 -18.47 3.14
CA PRO A 72 -6.38 -18.91 1.76
C PRO A 72 -7.08 -18.03 0.73
N THR A 73 -8.27 -17.56 1.05
CA THR A 73 -9.03 -16.61 0.22
C THR A 73 -9.75 -15.59 1.08
N GLY A 74 -10.03 -14.41 0.49
CA GLY A 74 -10.80 -13.33 1.15
C GLY A 74 -12.32 -13.59 1.14
N SER A 75 -12.76 -14.83 1.32
CA SER A 75 -14.18 -15.19 1.35
C SER A 75 -14.82 -14.91 2.70
N VAL A 76 -16.15 -14.81 2.72
CA VAL A 76 -16.95 -14.60 3.95
C VAL A 76 -16.75 -15.76 4.91
N GLU A 77 -16.72 -16.99 4.41
CA GLU A 77 -16.55 -18.21 5.20
C GLU A 77 -15.21 -18.22 5.93
N ASN A 78 -14.13 -17.90 5.19
CA ASN A 78 -12.79 -17.87 5.75
C ASN A 78 -12.64 -16.77 6.81
N PHE A 79 -13.17 -15.56 6.57
CA PHE A 79 -13.13 -14.51 7.57
C PHE A 79 -14.02 -14.79 8.77
N SER A 80 -15.19 -15.39 8.58
CA SER A 80 -16.04 -15.83 9.69
C SER A 80 -15.34 -16.89 10.54
N ALA A 81 -14.66 -17.86 9.92
CA ALA A 81 -13.85 -18.84 10.64
C ALA A 81 -12.67 -18.19 11.39
N LEU A 82 -11.99 -17.23 10.78
CA LEU A 82 -10.92 -16.46 11.40
C LEU A 82 -11.43 -15.69 12.62
N LEU A 83 -12.51 -14.92 12.49
CA LEU A 83 -13.11 -14.14 13.58
C LEU A 83 -13.55 -15.05 14.73
N LYS A 84 -14.17 -16.19 14.44
CA LYS A 84 -14.55 -17.19 15.46
C LYS A 84 -13.32 -17.77 16.16
N LYS A 85 -12.24 -18.06 15.43
CA LYS A 85 -11.01 -18.66 15.98
C LYS A 85 -10.23 -17.69 16.87
N ILE A 86 -10.11 -16.44 16.45
CA ILE A 86 -9.34 -15.41 17.18
C ILE A 86 -10.17 -14.75 18.27
N ALA A 87 -11.48 -14.59 18.07
CA ALA A 87 -12.39 -13.85 18.95
C ALA A 87 -11.83 -12.48 19.34
N PRO A 88 -11.57 -11.59 18.35
CA PRO A 88 -10.97 -10.29 18.62
C PRO A 88 -12.00 -9.32 19.22
N ASP A 89 -11.51 -8.39 20.04
CA ASP A 89 -12.29 -7.26 20.56
C ASP A 89 -12.42 -6.13 19.53
N LEU A 90 -11.48 -6.09 18.54
CA LEU A 90 -11.40 -5.07 17.49
C LEU A 90 -10.77 -5.67 16.23
N VAL A 91 -11.33 -5.35 15.08
CA VAL A 91 -10.69 -5.58 13.77
C VAL A 91 -10.12 -4.26 13.26
N HIS A 92 -8.81 -4.21 13.00
CA HIS A 92 -8.15 -3.08 12.36
C HIS A 92 -7.76 -3.47 10.93
N ILE A 93 -8.37 -2.84 9.95
CA ILE A 93 -8.13 -3.06 8.53
C ILE A 93 -7.07 -2.06 8.07
N TRP A 94 -5.95 -2.53 7.53
CA TRP A 94 -4.85 -1.74 7.00
C TRP A 94 -4.93 -1.68 5.48
N GLY A 95 -5.57 -0.62 4.96
CA GLY A 95 -5.86 -0.44 3.54
C GLY A 95 -7.32 -0.72 3.20
N THR A 96 -7.88 0.14 2.37
CA THR A 96 -9.31 0.16 2.00
C THR A 96 -9.56 -0.39 0.61
N GLU A 97 -8.49 -0.47 -0.18
CA GLU A 97 -8.53 -0.67 -1.62
C GLU A 97 -8.75 -2.14 -2.06
N TYR A 98 -8.66 -3.09 -1.13
CA TYR A 98 -8.74 -4.52 -1.47
C TYR A 98 -10.12 -5.10 -1.16
N ALA A 99 -10.61 -6.01 -2.01
CA ALA A 99 -11.89 -6.69 -1.80
C ALA A 99 -11.98 -7.39 -0.43
N ALA A 100 -10.88 -7.95 0.05
CA ALA A 100 -10.77 -8.57 1.37
C ALA A 100 -11.11 -7.60 2.53
N ALA A 101 -10.79 -6.32 2.39
CA ALA A 101 -11.11 -5.30 3.39
C ALA A 101 -12.63 -5.15 3.58
N ARG A 102 -13.37 -5.10 2.47
CA ARG A 102 -14.83 -5.05 2.50
C ARG A 102 -15.44 -6.33 3.10
N THR A 103 -14.92 -7.49 2.71
CA THR A 103 -15.45 -8.77 3.17
C THR A 103 -15.27 -8.96 4.67
N ILE A 104 -14.08 -8.69 5.21
CA ILE A 104 -13.86 -8.80 6.66
C ILE A 104 -14.62 -7.73 7.44
N GLN A 105 -14.78 -6.51 6.89
CA GLN A 105 -15.60 -5.47 7.50
C GLN A 105 -17.03 -5.94 7.69
N GLN A 106 -17.64 -6.52 6.64
CA GLN A 106 -19.00 -7.06 6.70
C GLN A 106 -19.10 -8.23 7.69
N ALA A 107 -18.14 -9.16 7.67
CA ALA A 107 -18.12 -10.30 8.59
C ALA A 107 -17.98 -9.85 10.06
N ALA A 108 -17.12 -8.87 10.34
CA ALA A 108 -16.94 -8.32 11.68
C ALA A 108 -18.19 -7.58 12.17
N GLN A 109 -18.81 -6.76 11.31
CA GLN A 109 -20.05 -6.06 11.62
C GLN A 109 -21.20 -7.03 11.91
N ALA A 110 -21.33 -8.09 11.11
CA ALA A 110 -22.32 -9.13 11.35
C ALA A 110 -22.11 -9.90 12.67
N ALA A 111 -20.85 -9.99 13.11
CA ALA A 111 -20.47 -10.58 14.40
C ALA A 111 -20.53 -9.58 15.57
N GLY A 112 -20.91 -8.32 15.34
CA GLY A 112 -20.95 -7.27 16.36
C GLY A 112 -19.56 -6.80 16.83
N ILE A 113 -18.50 -7.08 16.05
CA ILE A 113 -17.13 -6.70 16.40
C ILE A 113 -16.84 -5.31 15.82
N PRO A 114 -16.35 -4.35 16.63
CA PRO A 114 -15.93 -3.04 16.17
C PRO A 114 -14.86 -3.12 15.07
N VAL A 115 -14.93 -2.19 14.09
CA VAL A 115 -13.96 -2.13 12.99
C VAL A 115 -13.33 -0.74 12.94
N LEU A 116 -12.02 -0.70 12.94
CA LEU A 116 -11.18 0.46 12.63
C LEU A 116 -10.59 0.31 11.24
N VAL A 117 -10.74 1.31 10.40
CA VAL A 117 -10.25 1.30 9.02
C VAL A 117 -9.07 2.27 8.90
N GLY A 118 -7.90 1.77 8.51
CA GLY A 118 -6.71 2.57 8.23
C GLY A 118 -6.60 2.89 6.73
N ILE A 119 -6.75 4.17 6.37
CA ILE A 119 -6.57 4.61 4.99
C ILE A 119 -5.08 4.70 4.67
N GLN A 120 -4.65 4.07 3.57
CA GLN A 120 -3.24 4.00 3.15
C GLN A 120 -2.90 4.96 2.01
N GLY A 121 -3.90 5.37 1.30
CA GLY A 121 -3.91 6.35 0.23
C GLY A 121 -5.37 6.65 -0.10
N VAL A 122 -5.63 7.71 -0.84
CA VAL A 122 -6.99 8.03 -1.31
C VAL A 122 -7.10 7.49 -2.74
N MET A 123 -7.54 6.23 -2.87
CA MET A 123 -7.60 5.56 -4.17
C MET A 123 -8.59 6.21 -5.13
N VAL A 124 -9.67 6.80 -4.61
CA VAL A 124 -10.63 7.55 -5.41
C VAL A 124 -9.92 8.71 -6.12
N ASP A 125 -9.13 9.50 -5.41
CA ASP A 125 -8.37 10.61 -6.00
C ASP A 125 -7.18 10.09 -6.82
N CYS A 126 -6.52 9.01 -6.39
CA CYS A 126 -5.45 8.38 -7.15
C CYS A 126 -5.93 7.88 -8.52
N ALA A 127 -7.12 7.28 -8.61
CA ALA A 127 -7.69 6.82 -9.88
C ALA A 127 -8.03 8.00 -10.80
N LEU A 128 -8.61 9.07 -10.24
CA LEU A 128 -8.97 10.28 -10.98
C LEU A 128 -7.74 10.96 -11.61
N HIS A 129 -6.62 10.98 -10.88
CA HIS A 129 -5.40 11.72 -11.27
C HIS A 129 -4.25 10.82 -11.73
N LEU A 130 -4.50 9.52 -11.95
CA LEU A 130 -3.46 8.52 -12.23
C LEU A 130 -2.56 8.92 -13.41
N ASN A 131 -3.17 9.44 -14.47
CA ASN A 131 -2.53 9.73 -15.74
C ASN A 131 -2.43 11.23 -16.04
N ASP A 132 -2.59 12.10 -15.05
CA ASP A 132 -2.50 13.55 -15.25
C ASP A 132 -1.16 13.95 -15.89
N GLY A 133 -1.25 14.82 -16.90
CA GLY A 133 -0.08 15.31 -17.63
C GLY A 133 0.55 14.31 -18.61
N VAL A 134 0.01 13.09 -18.73
CA VAL A 134 0.39 12.15 -19.81
C VAL A 134 -0.37 12.51 -21.08
N PRO A 135 0.32 12.68 -22.23
CA PRO A 135 -0.36 12.97 -23.49
C PRO A 135 -1.36 11.88 -23.89
N ALA A 136 -2.56 12.27 -24.30
CA ALA A 136 -3.64 11.35 -24.64
C ALA A 136 -3.23 10.26 -25.66
N ARG A 137 -2.34 10.61 -26.62
CA ARG A 137 -1.79 9.64 -27.60
C ARG A 137 -1.02 8.48 -26.98
N LEU A 138 -0.52 8.64 -25.74
CA LEU A 138 0.21 7.60 -25.01
C LEU A 138 -0.70 6.77 -24.11
N LEU A 139 -1.93 7.23 -23.87
CA LEU A 139 -2.91 6.51 -23.06
C LEU A 139 -3.59 5.38 -23.82
N HIS A 140 -3.66 5.51 -25.16
CA HIS A 140 -4.26 4.53 -26.05
C HIS A 140 -3.16 3.79 -26.80
N SER A 141 -2.79 2.64 -26.30
CA SER A 141 -1.85 1.75 -26.99
C SER A 141 -2.49 1.15 -28.24
N CYS A 142 -1.70 0.94 -29.30
CA CYS A 142 -2.17 0.24 -30.50
C CYS A 142 -2.47 -1.23 -30.18
N ALA A 143 -3.30 -1.89 -30.99
CA ALA A 143 -3.70 -3.29 -30.78
C ALA A 143 -2.51 -4.27 -30.63
N ALA A 144 -1.38 -3.99 -31.29
CA ALA A 144 -0.15 -4.78 -31.17
C ALA A 144 0.47 -4.64 -29.76
N GLN A 145 0.44 -3.43 -29.19
CA GLN A 145 0.89 -3.18 -27.82
C GLN A 145 0.03 -3.94 -26.82
N HIS A 146 -1.29 -3.98 -27.01
CA HIS A 146 -2.21 -4.74 -26.17
C HIS A 146 -1.92 -6.24 -26.14
N LEU A 147 -1.50 -6.82 -27.26
CA LEU A 147 -1.11 -8.24 -27.34
C LEU A 147 0.17 -8.55 -26.55
N ILE A 148 1.14 -7.64 -26.59
CA ILE A 148 2.43 -7.79 -25.90
C ILE A 148 2.27 -7.55 -24.40
N ASP A 149 1.53 -6.54 -24.03
CA ASP A 149 1.42 -6.05 -22.64
C ASP A 149 0.41 -6.81 -21.77
N ARG A 150 -0.42 -7.67 -22.38
CA ARG A 150 -1.28 -8.63 -21.65
C ARG A 150 -0.52 -9.47 -20.64
N HIS A 151 0.76 -9.71 -20.91
CA HIS A 151 1.61 -10.60 -20.12
C HIS A 151 2.61 -9.85 -19.24
N VAL A 152 2.61 -8.50 -19.27
CA VAL A 152 3.52 -7.68 -18.47
C VAL A 152 2.73 -6.95 -17.37
N PRO A 153 2.81 -7.37 -16.11
CA PRO A 153 2.14 -6.68 -15.02
C PRO A 153 2.52 -5.20 -14.96
N GLY A 154 1.51 -4.33 -15.02
CA GLY A 154 1.72 -2.87 -14.98
C GLY A 154 2.24 -2.25 -16.28
N GLY A 155 2.14 -2.95 -17.42
CA GLY A 155 2.64 -2.51 -18.72
C GLY A 155 1.84 -1.41 -19.36
N LEU A 156 0.52 -1.50 -19.35
CA LEU A 156 -0.39 -0.58 -20.05
C LEU A 156 -0.98 0.48 -19.10
N LEU A 157 -1.07 1.70 -19.59
CA LEU A 157 -1.66 2.82 -18.84
C LEU A 157 -3.17 2.63 -18.64
N ASP A 158 -3.88 2.11 -19.64
CA ASP A 158 -5.31 1.80 -19.58
C ASP A 158 -5.62 0.62 -18.66
N VAL A 159 -4.79 -0.43 -18.66
CA VAL A 159 -4.91 -1.55 -17.70
C VAL A 159 -4.66 -1.07 -16.28
N ASN A 160 -3.69 -0.18 -16.09
CA ASN A 160 -3.46 0.44 -14.79
C ASN A 160 -4.64 1.32 -14.38
N GLN A 161 -5.24 2.08 -15.29
CA GLN A 161 -6.42 2.88 -15.00
C GLN A 161 -7.57 2.00 -14.51
N ALA A 162 -7.93 0.95 -15.25
CA ALA A 162 -8.99 0.02 -14.85
C ALA A 162 -8.74 -0.64 -13.48
N ARG A 163 -7.47 -0.94 -13.18
CA ARG A 163 -7.07 -1.44 -11.86
C ARG A 163 -7.30 -0.40 -10.78
N PHE A 164 -6.88 0.84 -10.97
CA PHE A 164 -7.07 1.91 -9.99
C PHE A 164 -8.56 2.23 -9.79
N ASP A 165 -9.36 2.20 -10.85
CA ASP A 165 -10.81 2.36 -10.77
C ASP A 165 -11.45 1.27 -9.89
N THR A 166 -10.99 0.02 -10.01
CA THR A 166 -11.44 -1.09 -9.17
C THR A 166 -11.04 -0.88 -7.70
N LEU A 167 -9.80 -0.43 -7.44
CA LEU A 167 -9.32 -0.12 -6.10
C LEU A 167 -10.11 1.05 -5.48
N ALA A 168 -10.40 2.08 -6.26
CA ALA A 168 -11.21 3.22 -5.84
C ALA A 168 -12.65 2.82 -5.49
N GLN A 169 -13.28 1.95 -6.27
CA GLN A 169 -14.61 1.40 -5.97
C GLN A 169 -14.60 0.59 -4.67
N SER A 170 -13.57 -0.21 -4.45
CA SER A 170 -13.40 -0.97 -3.21
C SER A 170 -13.26 -0.04 -2.01
N GLU A 171 -12.40 0.96 -2.09
CA GLU A 171 -12.22 1.99 -1.05
C GLU A 171 -13.53 2.72 -0.73
N ALA A 172 -14.22 3.21 -1.75
CA ALA A 172 -15.50 3.90 -1.56
C ALA A 172 -16.53 3.02 -0.83
N ALA A 173 -16.60 1.73 -1.18
CA ALA A 173 -17.49 0.77 -0.54
C ALA A 173 -17.14 0.48 0.93
N VAL A 174 -15.84 0.40 1.25
CA VAL A 174 -15.36 0.22 2.64
C VAL A 174 -15.64 1.47 3.46
N LEU A 175 -15.32 2.66 2.94
CA LEU A 175 -15.50 3.93 3.64
C LEU A 175 -16.97 4.26 3.87
N ALA A 176 -17.86 3.99 2.91
CA ALA A 176 -19.30 4.19 3.07
C ALA A 176 -19.89 3.43 4.27
N ASN A 177 -19.27 2.35 4.70
CA ASN A 177 -19.68 1.53 5.83
C ASN A 177 -18.79 1.69 7.08
N ALA A 178 -17.79 2.57 7.03
CA ALA A 178 -16.88 2.79 8.14
C ALA A 178 -17.50 3.72 9.20
N ARG A 179 -17.23 3.42 10.48
CA ARG A 179 -17.57 4.28 11.62
C ARG A 179 -16.34 4.89 12.27
N HIS A 180 -15.20 4.24 12.13
CA HIS A 180 -13.91 4.67 12.69
C HIS A 180 -12.85 4.54 11.62
N VAL A 181 -12.17 5.64 11.31
CA VAL A 181 -11.15 5.71 10.27
C VAL A 181 -9.89 6.37 10.81
N THR A 182 -8.73 5.79 10.54
CA THR A 182 -7.43 6.43 10.79
C THR A 182 -6.78 6.86 9.48
N GLY A 183 -6.05 7.95 9.53
CA GLY A 183 -5.22 8.45 8.44
C GLY A 183 -4.15 9.38 8.98
N ARG A 184 -3.31 9.91 8.11
CA ARG A 184 -2.04 10.56 8.45
C ARG A 184 -2.02 12.05 8.18
N THR A 185 -2.86 12.52 7.30
CA THR A 185 -2.78 13.88 6.75
C THR A 185 -4.13 14.60 6.78
N SER A 186 -4.10 15.92 6.58
CA SER A 186 -5.31 16.72 6.34
C SER A 186 -6.01 16.32 5.03
N PHE A 187 -5.26 15.84 4.04
CA PHE A 187 -5.79 15.30 2.79
C PHE A 187 -6.63 14.04 3.05
N ASP A 188 -6.10 13.07 3.81
CA ASP A 188 -6.85 11.87 4.20
C ASP A 188 -8.12 12.24 4.98
N ARG A 189 -8.01 13.18 5.92
CA ARG A 189 -9.17 13.68 6.68
C ARG A 189 -10.25 14.26 5.77
N SER A 190 -9.86 15.10 4.80
CA SER A 190 -10.80 15.72 3.87
C SER A 190 -11.48 14.68 2.97
N ALA A 191 -10.74 13.66 2.53
CA ALA A 191 -11.30 12.55 1.76
C ALA A 191 -12.29 11.73 2.60
N VAL A 192 -11.95 11.40 3.84
CA VAL A 192 -12.85 10.68 4.76
C VAL A 192 -14.11 11.48 5.04
N GLN A 193 -14.02 12.81 5.24
CA GLN A 193 -15.19 13.67 5.44
C GLN A 193 -16.16 13.63 4.25
N LYS A 194 -15.66 13.46 3.02
CA LYS A 194 -16.49 13.35 1.81
C LYS A 194 -17.05 11.94 1.62
N LEU A 195 -16.23 10.89 1.82
CA LEU A 195 -16.59 9.51 1.49
C LEU A 195 -17.27 8.77 2.65
N ALA A 196 -17.04 9.21 3.88
CA ALA A 196 -17.54 8.62 5.12
C ALA A 196 -17.92 9.72 6.13
N PRO A 197 -18.88 10.63 5.83
CA PRO A 197 -19.22 11.77 6.68
C PRO A 197 -19.72 11.35 8.07
N GLN A 198 -20.19 10.11 8.22
CA GLN A 198 -20.64 9.51 9.49
C GLN A 198 -19.49 8.97 10.35
N ALA A 199 -18.25 8.88 9.81
CA ALA A 199 -17.14 8.27 10.50
C ALA A 199 -16.40 9.25 11.42
N SER A 200 -15.96 8.77 12.57
CA SER A 200 -14.97 9.45 13.39
C SER A 200 -13.58 9.26 12.79
N TYR A 201 -12.87 10.35 12.55
CA TYR A 201 -11.51 10.31 12.02
C TYR A 201 -10.49 10.49 13.14
N TYR A 202 -9.49 9.63 13.15
CA TYR A 202 -8.36 9.65 14.09
C TYR A 202 -7.05 9.88 13.33
N LEU A 203 -6.31 10.91 13.72
CA LEU A 203 -4.96 11.13 13.19
C LEU A 203 -4.02 10.09 13.80
N CYS A 204 -3.41 9.27 12.96
CA CYS A 204 -2.45 8.26 13.38
C CYS A 204 -1.33 8.14 12.34
N ASN A 205 -0.15 8.62 12.69
CA ASN A 205 1.01 8.52 11.80
C ASN A 205 1.54 7.09 11.75
N GLU A 206 2.16 6.74 10.63
CA GLU A 206 2.88 5.47 10.50
C GLU A 206 4.20 5.50 11.25
N THR A 207 4.55 4.36 11.81
CA THR A 207 5.85 4.14 12.43
C THR A 207 6.87 3.79 11.36
N LEU A 208 8.01 4.43 11.39
CA LEU A 208 9.13 4.09 10.51
C LEU A 208 9.83 2.82 11.02
N ARG A 209 10.60 2.19 10.16
CA ARG A 209 11.49 1.10 10.57
C ARG A 209 12.59 1.63 11.50
N PRO A 210 13.11 0.79 12.42
CA PRO A 210 14.11 1.23 13.42
C PRO A 210 15.31 1.97 12.83
N GLU A 211 15.75 1.59 11.64
CA GLU A 211 16.90 2.18 10.95
C GLU A 211 16.71 3.67 10.63
N PHE A 212 15.47 4.15 10.57
CA PHE A 212 15.18 5.56 10.33
C PHE A 212 15.18 6.42 11.61
N TYR A 213 15.20 5.80 12.79
CA TYR A 213 15.26 6.52 14.07
C TYR A 213 16.70 6.74 14.54
N THR A 214 17.65 5.95 14.04
CA THR A 214 19.07 6.03 14.37
C THR A 214 19.96 6.16 13.11
N PRO A 215 19.62 7.04 12.15
CA PRO A 215 20.44 7.20 10.96
C PRO A 215 21.75 7.91 11.30
N PRO A 216 22.79 7.74 10.48
CA PRO A 216 23.95 8.63 10.51
C PRO A 216 23.47 10.09 10.36
N VAL A 217 24.05 10.99 11.10
CA VAL A 217 23.73 12.43 11.01
C VAL A 217 23.99 12.89 9.58
N TRP A 218 22.96 13.44 8.94
CA TRP A 218 23.13 14.05 7.63
C TRP A 218 23.81 15.41 7.80
N HIS A 219 24.89 15.61 7.05
CA HIS A 219 25.58 16.90 6.99
C HIS A 219 25.26 17.57 5.66
N PRO A 220 24.90 18.89 5.67
CA PRO A 220 24.75 19.65 4.45
C PRO A 220 26.03 19.55 3.63
N ARG A 221 25.92 19.16 2.38
CA ARG A 221 27.03 19.25 1.43
C ARG A 221 26.95 20.63 0.78
N THR A 222 28.08 21.28 0.57
CA THR A 222 28.15 22.39 -0.38
C THR A 222 27.65 21.86 -1.73
N PHE A 223 26.60 22.48 -2.27
CA PHE A 223 26.15 22.16 -3.61
C PHE A 223 27.29 22.53 -4.55
N GLY A 224 28.03 21.55 -5.02
CA GLY A 224 28.97 21.70 -6.08
C GLY A 224 28.28 21.99 -7.42
N GLU A 225 29.05 22.06 -8.49
CA GLU A 225 28.57 22.31 -9.85
C GLU A 225 27.59 21.23 -10.39
N ALA A 226 27.41 20.12 -9.68
CA ALA A 226 26.59 18.99 -10.07
C ALA A 226 25.59 18.56 -8.97
N PRO A 227 24.45 19.24 -8.83
CA PRO A 227 23.43 18.86 -7.86
C PRO A 227 22.84 17.49 -8.20
N VAL A 228 22.53 16.68 -7.17
CA VAL A 228 21.83 15.42 -7.29
C VAL A 228 20.39 15.59 -6.85
N LEU A 229 19.46 15.38 -7.79
CA LEU A 229 18.02 15.34 -7.52
C LEU A 229 17.61 13.88 -7.27
N LEU A 230 16.73 13.65 -6.29
CA LEU A 230 16.20 12.34 -5.99
C LEU A 230 14.69 12.32 -6.19
N LEU A 231 14.21 11.42 -7.05
CA LEU A 231 12.82 11.02 -7.11
C LEU A 231 12.68 9.65 -6.44
N SER A 232 11.98 9.59 -5.31
CA SER A 232 11.89 8.37 -4.48
C SER A 232 11.11 7.22 -5.12
N GLN A 233 10.28 7.49 -6.10
CA GLN A 233 9.55 6.51 -6.93
C GLN A 233 9.27 7.10 -8.31
N GLY A 234 9.42 6.29 -9.37
CA GLY A 234 9.17 6.74 -10.74
C GLY A 234 8.46 5.70 -11.63
N ASN A 235 7.89 4.64 -11.03
CA ASN A 235 7.46 3.45 -11.74
C ASN A 235 6.05 3.51 -12.37
N TYR A 236 5.26 4.55 -12.10
CA TYR A 236 3.96 4.79 -12.75
C TYR A 236 3.59 6.29 -12.76
N PRO A 237 2.68 6.74 -13.64
CA PRO A 237 2.45 8.17 -13.91
C PRO A 237 2.11 9.02 -12.69
N LEU A 238 1.34 8.52 -11.73
CA LEU A 238 1.00 9.21 -10.50
C LEU A 238 2.23 9.66 -9.68
N LYS A 239 3.40 9.00 -9.87
CA LYS A 239 4.68 9.40 -9.23
C LYS A 239 5.38 10.55 -9.96
N ASN A 240 4.83 11.00 -11.06
CA ASN A 240 5.16 12.26 -11.74
C ASN A 240 6.58 12.33 -12.34
N LEU A 241 7.22 11.21 -12.66
CA LEU A 241 8.52 11.19 -13.32
C LEU A 241 8.50 12.01 -14.63
N HIS A 242 7.43 11.91 -15.42
CA HIS A 242 7.29 12.65 -16.67
C HIS A 242 7.30 14.17 -16.47
N THR A 243 6.77 14.69 -15.37
CA THR A 243 6.83 16.12 -15.03
C THR A 243 8.23 16.54 -14.62
N VAL A 244 8.93 15.70 -13.84
CA VAL A 244 10.33 15.93 -13.47
C VAL A 244 11.21 15.95 -14.73
N LEU A 245 11.02 15.02 -15.66
CA LEU A 245 11.75 14.97 -16.93
C LEU A 245 11.48 16.20 -17.79
N LYS A 246 10.26 16.73 -17.83
CA LYS A 246 9.94 17.98 -18.54
C LYS A 246 10.63 19.21 -17.91
N ALA A 247 10.83 19.22 -16.59
CA ALA A 247 11.52 20.32 -15.89
C ALA A 247 13.05 20.19 -15.95
N LEU A 248 13.59 18.99 -16.14
CA LEU A 248 15.02 18.72 -16.10
C LEU A 248 15.86 19.55 -17.08
N PRO A 249 15.45 19.86 -18.32
CA PRO A 249 16.21 20.73 -19.20
C PRO A 249 16.49 22.12 -18.62
N ALA A 250 15.55 22.72 -17.91
CA ALA A 250 15.74 24.01 -17.24
C ALA A 250 16.79 23.92 -16.12
N VAL A 251 16.82 22.80 -15.39
CA VAL A 251 17.86 22.55 -14.38
C VAL A 251 19.23 22.37 -15.03
N LEU A 252 19.30 21.58 -16.12
CA LEU A 252 20.56 21.32 -16.84
C LEU A 252 21.11 22.56 -17.51
N ALA A 253 20.28 23.52 -17.93
CA ALA A 253 20.72 24.80 -18.46
C ALA A 253 21.49 25.62 -17.39
N GLN A 254 21.12 25.51 -16.14
CA GLN A 254 21.78 26.21 -15.03
C GLN A 254 22.90 25.37 -14.38
N TYR A 255 22.70 24.05 -14.33
CA TYR A 255 23.62 23.09 -13.74
C TYR A 255 23.88 21.93 -14.71
N PRO A 256 24.79 22.08 -15.67
CA PRO A 256 25.01 21.07 -16.73
C PRO A 256 25.41 19.69 -16.22
N GLY A 257 26.01 19.61 -15.03
CA GLY A 257 26.39 18.37 -14.37
C GLY A 257 25.31 17.75 -13.47
N ALA A 258 24.10 18.33 -13.41
CA ALA A 258 23.03 17.82 -12.56
C ALA A 258 22.65 16.38 -12.89
N VAL A 259 22.41 15.55 -11.86
CA VAL A 259 22.03 14.14 -12.00
C VAL A 259 20.66 13.92 -11.37
N LEU A 260 19.73 13.34 -12.11
CA LEU A 260 18.47 12.84 -11.57
C LEU A 260 18.62 11.35 -11.23
N ARG A 261 18.44 11.01 -9.96
CA ARG A 261 18.34 9.63 -9.48
C ARG A 261 16.88 9.29 -9.24
N VAL A 262 16.42 8.20 -9.84
CA VAL A 262 15.05 7.68 -9.69
C VAL A 262 15.14 6.35 -8.96
N ALA A 263 14.54 6.26 -7.78
CA ALA A 263 14.45 5.01 -7.03
C ALA A 263 13.23 4.20 -7.47
N GLY A 264 13.32 2.89 -7.29
CA GLY A 264 12.28 1.93 -7.68
C GLY A 264 12.69 1.06 -8.85
N TRP A 265 11.74 0.30 -9.38
CA TRP A 265 11.98 -0.56 -10.54
C TRP A 265 12.23 0.32 -11.77
N PRO A 266 13.31 0.05 -12.55
CA PRO A 266 13.58 0.83 -13.75
C PRO A 266 12.41 0.69 -14.73
N PRO A 267 11.77 1.78 -15.16
CA PRO A 267 10.64 1.71 -16.09
C PRO A 267 11.03 1.14 -17.47
N LEU A 268 12.32 1.09 -17.76
CA LEU A 268 12.88 0.62 -19.04
C LEU A 268 13.38 -0.83 -19.00
N ASP A 269 13.35 -1.50 -17.85
CA ASP A 269 13.91 -2.85 -17.67
C ASP A 269 12.88 -3.96 -17.98
N LYS A 270 12.08 -3.74 -19.02
CA LYS A 270 11.03 -4.67 -19.45
C LYS A 270 11.47 -5.59 -20.60
N GLY A 271 12.78 -5.72 -20.82
CA GLY A 271 13.36 -6.53 -21.89
C GLY A 271 13.48 -5.79 -23.23
N PRO A 272 14.24 -6.35 -24.18
CA PRO A 272 14.63 -5.67 -25.42
C PRO A 272 13.45 -5.33 -26.36
N LEU A 273 12.32 -6.03 -26.26
CA LEU A 273 11.13 -5.80 -27.09
C LEU A 273 10.23 -4.67 -26.58
N LEU A 274 10.46 -4.17 -25.38
CA LEU A 274 9.60 -3.16 -24.74
C LEU A 274 10.35 -1.85 -24.45
N ARG A 275 11.56 -1.70 -24.99
CA ARG A 275 12.27 -0.41 -24.93
C ARG A 275 11.59 0.55 -25.90
N PRO A 276 11.07 1.70 -25.43
CA PRO A 276 10.64 2.74 -26.37
C PRO A 276 11.86 3.19 -27.17
N VAL A 277 11.70 3.29 -28.47
CA VAL A 277 12.67 3.86 -29.40
C VAL A 277 12.80 5.36 -29.13
#